data_70e0a7dd27ba49cc3168b4df943fd054
#
_entry.id   70e0a7dd27ba49cc3168b4df943fd054
#
_cell.length_a   1.000
_cell.length_b   1.000
_cell.length_c   1.000
_cell.angle_alpha   90.00
_cell.angle_beta   90.00
_cell.angle_gamma   90.00
#
_symmetry.space_group_name_H-M   'P 1'
#
loop_
_entity.id
_entity.type
_entity.pdbx_description
1 polymer ?
#
loop_
_entity_poly.entity_id
_entity_poly.type
_entity_poly.pdbx_seq_one_letter_code
_entity_poly.pdbx_strand_id
1 'polypeptide(L)'
;PQTDGGMAVLPMRRQADNFVTCFWEFVHPLFPVLHRPTFQRKYEQLWTDNGPEAHSEETSEAEEAAFNSTLNLVFAVGCKFSSLLDPGQKSSVSDNFYQRSRQAYPFDILDSTSISLVQMLLLMAVYLQSTEYASRCWNSAGLAIRMAQSLGLHVDQIGRKGNTQLEVQMRRRIWHTCIHLDRLLSMTFGRPSIIGHSTSVPIPSMVDDEYLSDRIEATQPKEALSRLGLFTSSCGLFEILDEILDLFYRDRGGNSATQAAELVAPVLNFNRRLDKFAE
;
A
#
# COMPACT_ATOMS: atom_id res chain seq x y z
N PRO A 1 1.69 37.64 10.10
CA PRO A 1 2.31 36.34 9.96
C PRO A 1 2.07 35.90 8.52
N GLN A 2 3.14 36.01 7.74
CA GLN A 2 3.17 35.59 6.35
C GLN A 2 3.04 34.06 6.35
N THR A 3 2.00 33.55 5.73
CA THR A 3 1.91 32.17 5.28
C THR A 3 2.87 32.04 4.12
N ASP A 4 4.09 31.57 4.41
CA ASP A 4 5.00 31.08 3.39
C ASP A 4 4.28 29.94 2.66
N GLY A 5 3.99 30.15 1.38
CA GLY A 5 3.38 29.14 0.51
C GLY A 5 4.22 27.87 0.57
N GLY A 6 3.58 26.77 1.00
CA GLY A 6 4.22 25.51 1.37
C GLY A 6 5.02 24.83 0.26
N MET A 7 6.15 25.39 -0.08
CA MET A 7 7.17 24.69 -0.85
C MET A 7 7.73 23.60 0.05
N ALA A 8 7.45 22.35 -0.28
CA ALA A 8 7.90 21.20 0.49
C ALA A 8 9.43 21.26 0.62
N VAL A 9 9.94 21.54 1.82
CA VAL A 9 11.38 21.53 2.08
C VAL A 9 11.88 20.09 1.88
N LEU A 10 12.40 19.81 0.69
CA LEU A 10 13.00 18.53 0.38
C LEU A 10 14.28 18.31 1.22
N PRO A 11 14.59 17.08 1.64
CA PRO A 11 15.88 16.78 2.23
C PRO A 11 16.99 16.97 1.17
N MET A 12 18.26 16.99 1.59
CA MET A 12 19.37 17.01 0.63
C MET A 12 19.22 15.86 -0.38
N ARG A 13 19.47 16.12 -1.66
CA ARG A 13 19.29 15.19 -2.78
C ARG A 13 19.79 13.76 -2.46
N ARG A 14 21.00 13.66 -1.93
CA ARG A 14 21.61 12.37 -1.54
C ARG A 14 20.78 11.60 -0.50
N GLN A 15 20.21 12.30 0.47
CA GLN A 15 19.36 11.67 1.49
C GLN A 15 18.03 11.26 0.91
N ALA A 16 17.40 12.14 0.10
CA ALA A 16 16.14 11.86 -0.58
C ALA A 16 16.25 10.62 -1.46
N ASP A 17 17.28 10.56 -2.31
CA ASP A 17 17.53 9.43 -3.21
C ASP A 17 17.74 8.12 -2.43
N ASN A 18 18.45 8.18 -1.31
CA ASN A 18 18.63 7.01 -0.43
C ASN A 18 17.32 6.55 0.20
N PHE A 19 16.49 7.46 0.71
CA PHE A 19 15.19 7.09 1.31
C PHE A 19 14.25 6.49 0.27
N VAL A 20 14.20 7.05 -0.92
CA VAL A 20 13.42 6.51 -2.05
C VAL A 20 13.94 5.10 -2.42
N THR A 21 15.25 4.92 -2.51
CA THR A 21 15.87 3.61 -2.79
C THR A 21 15.50 2.59 -1.71
N CYS A 22 15.62 2.94 -0.43
CA CYS A 22 15.22 2.06 0.67
C CYS A 22 13.74 1.68 0.62
N PHE A 23 12.86 2.61 0.25
CA PHE A 23 11.43 2.31 0.06
C PHE A 23 11.22 1.25 -1.04
N TRP A 24 11.85 1.41 -2.21
CA TRP A 24 11.73 0.46 -3.31
C TRP A 24 12.31 -0.91 -3.00
N GLU A 25 13.34 -0.97 -2.17
CA GLU A 25 14.05 -2.21 -1.84
C GLU A 25 13.35 -3.00 -0.71
N PHE A 26 12.87 -2.32 0.33
CA PHE A 26 12.39 -2.99 1.54
C PHE A 26 10.88 -2.92 1.75
N VAL A 27 10.18 -1.97 1.14
CA VAL A 27 8.74 -1.73 1.42
C VAL A 27 7.87 -2.06 0.22
N HIS A 28 8.26 -1.60 -0.95
CA HIS A 28 7.49 -1.81 -2.18
C HIS A 28 7.25 -3.30 -2.51
N PRO A 29 8.19 -4.25 -2.29
CA PRO A 29 7.92 -5.66 -2.53
C PRO A 29 6.82 -6.27 -1.65
N LEU A 30 6.50 -5.63 -0.50
CA LEU A 30 5.43 -6.05 0.41
C LEU A 30 4.12 -5.32 0.13
N PHE A 31 4.20 -4.07 -0.31
CA PHE A 31 3.06 -3.18 -0.55
C PHE A 31 3.24 -2.42 -1.88
N PRO A 32 3.06 -3.09 -3.04
CA PRO A 32 3.34 -2.52 -4.37
C PRO A 32 2.22 -1.59 -4.85
N VAL A 33 1.89 -0.56 -4.07
CA VAL A 33 0.80 0.38 -4.35
C VAL A 33 1.19 1.50 -5.31
N LEU A 34 2.48 1.71 -5.55
CA LEU A 34 3.00 2.73 -6.48
C LEU A 34 3.59 2.06 -7.73
N HIS A 35 3.46 2.72 -8.88
CA HIS A 35 4.18 2.35 -10.10
C HIS A 35 5.51 3.10 -10.17
N ARG A 36 6.62 2.37 -10.07
CA ARG A 36 7.97 2.94 -9.92
C ARG A 36 8.34 3.92 -11.04
N PRO A 37 8.18 3.61 -12.35
CA PRO A 37 8.53 4.55 -13.41
C PRO A 37 7.73 5.86 -13.36
N THR A 38 6.43 5.79 -13.06
CA THR A 38 5.58 6.99 -12.94
C THR A 38 5.97 7.84 -11.73
N PHE A 39 6.21 7.21 -10.59
CA PHE A 39 6.67 7.91 -9.39
C PHE A 39 8.04 8.56 -9.62
N GLN A 40 9.00 7.79 -10.17
CA GLN A 40 10.37 8.26 -10.40
C GLN A 40 10.40 9.49 -11.32
N ARG A 41 9.60 9.49 -12.38
CA ARG A 41 9.50 10.65 -13.29
C ARG A 41 9.04 11.90 -12.54
N LYS A 42 7.97 11.81 -11.73
CA LYS A 42 7.49 12.95 -10.92
C LYS A 42 8.52 13.37 -9.86
N TYR A 43 9.20 12.41 -9.24
CA TYR A 43 10.26 12.68 -8.27
C TYR A 43 11.46 13.42 -8.88
N GLU A 44 11.91 13.02 -10.06
CA GLU A 44 13.04 13.66 -10.75
C GLU A 44 12.71 15.08 -11.20
N GLN A 45 11.47 15.34 -11.60
CA GLN A 45 11.00 16.68 -11.96
C GLN A 45 11.16 17.71 -10.82
N LEU A 46 11.10 17.28 -9.55
CA LEU A 46 11.30 18.17 -8.39
C LEU A 46 12.73 18.73 -8.29
N TRP A 47 13.68 18.14 -9.01
CA TRP A 47 15.11 18.50 -8.95
C TRP A 47 15.59 19.19 -10.24
N THR A 48 14.71 19.41 -11.21
CA THR A 48 15.04 20.16 -12.42
C THR A 48 14.73 21.63 -12.20
N ASP A 49 15.64 22.52 -12.68
CA ASP A 49 15.52 23.99 -12.54
C ASP A 49 14.36 24.62 -13.33
N ASN A 50 13.62 23.85 -14.08
CA ASN A 50 12.36 24.28 -14.66
C ASN A 50 11.35 24.41 -13.53
N GLY A 51 11.23 25.62 -12.99
CA GLY A 51 10.34 25.95 -11.90
C GLY A 51 8.88 25.49 -12.10
N PRO A 52 7.97 25.76 -11.17
CA PRO A 52 6.59 25.26 -11.14
C PRO A 52 5.76 25.59 -12.40
N GLU A 53 6.28 26.30 -13.37
CA GLU A 53 5.63 26.61 -14.65
C GLU A 53 5.63 25.44 -15.67
N ALA A 54 6.35 24.34 -15.39
CA ALA A 54 6.34 23.13 -16.21
C ALA A 54 5.28 22.09 -15.79
N HIS A 55 4.38 22.47 -14.89
CA HIS A 55 3.22 21.63 -14.57
C HIS A 55 2.34 21.54 -15.82
N SER A 56 2.19 20.35 -16.36
CA SER A 56 1.20 20.09 -17.40
C SER A 56 -0.15 20.61 -16.92
N GLU A 57 -0.81 21.45 -17.70
CA GLU A 57 -2.09 22.11 -17.42
C GLU A 57 -3.25 21.13 -17.03
N GLU A 58 -2.98 19.83 -16.99
CA GLU A 58 -3.96 18.76 -16.76
C GLU A 58 -3.95 18.14 -15.35
N THR A 59 -2.95 18.44 -14.50
CA THR A 59 -2.90 17.82 -13.16
C THR A 59 -3.66 18.66 -12.15
N SER A 60 -4.67 18.08 -11.47
CA SER A 60 -5.43 18.82 -10.46
C SER A 60 -4.57 19.11 -9.22
N GLU A 61 -4.82 20.24 -8.54
CA GLU A 61 -4.14 20.60 -7.28
C GLU A 61 -4.23 19.47 -6.23
N ALA A 62 -5.34 18.74 -6.19
CA ALA A 62 -5.55 17.62 -5.28
C ALA A 62 -4.63 16.43 -5.60
N GLU A 63 -4.36 16.15 -6.88
CA GLU A 63 -3.43 15.08 -7.28
C GLU A 63 -1.98 15.45 -6.98
N GLU A 64 -1.62 16.71 -7.16
CA GLU A 64 -0.29 17.21 -6.78
C GLU A 64 -0.08 17.13 -5.27
N ALA A 65 -1.06 17.57 -4.48
CA ALA A 65 -1.04 17.46 -3.03
C ALA A 65 -0.95 16.00 -2.57
N ALA A 66 -1.70 15.09 -3.22
CA ALA A 66 -1.62 13.67 -2.94
C ALA A 66 -0.24 13.09 -3.25
N PHE A 67 0.39 13.50 -4.35
CA PHE A 67 1.76 13.11 -4.67
C PHE A 67 2.76 13.63 -3.64
N ASN A 68 2.69 14.88 -3.26
CA ASN A 68 3.56 15.50 -2.25
C ASN A 68 3.42 14.84 -0.88
N SER A 69 2.19 14.51 -0.48
CA SER A 69 1.92 13.73 0.73
C SER A 69 2.51 12.33 0.63
N THR A 70 2.31 11.63 -0.49
CA THR A 70 2.84 10.29 -0.76
C THR A 70 4.37 10.29 -0.75
N LEU A 71 5.03 11.28 -1.34
CA LEU A 71 6.48 11.43 -1.33
C LEU A 71 7.02 11.53 0.11
N ASN A 72 6.38 12.34 0.96
CA ASN A 72 6.75 12.44 2.36
C ASN A 72 6.54 11.11 3.12
N LEU A 73 5.52 10.32 2.78
CA LEU A 73 5.34 8.98 3.33
C LEU A 73 6.42 8.00 2.85
N VAL A 74 6.82 8.08 1.59
CA VAL A 74 7.96 7.31 1.05
C VAL A 74 9.24 7.65 1.81
N PHE A 75 9.50 8.92 2.10
CA PHE A 75 10.63 9.33 2.93
C PHE A 75 10.47 8.83 4.37
N ALA A 76 9.28 8.95 4.97
CA ALA A 76 9.01 8.53 6.34
C ALA A 76 9.26 7.03 6.56
N VAL A 77 8.87 6.20 5.61
CA VAL A 77 9.07 4.74 5.70
C VAL A 77 10.49 4.37 5.28
N GLY A 78 10.99 4.94 4.17
CA GLY A 78 12.32 4.62 3.63
C GLY A 78 13.47 4.99 4.57
N CYS A 79 13.37 6.13 5.27
CA CYS A 79 14.43 6.56 6.19
C CYS A 79 14.66 5.59 7.36
N LYS A 80 13.65 4.76 7.73
CA LYS A 80 13.80 3.73 8.77
C LYS A 80 14.81 2.65 8.37
N PHE A 81 14.96 2.40 7.08
CA PHE A 81 15.90 1.42 6.52
C PHE A 81 17.23 2.05 6.08
N SER A 82 17.33 3.38 6.08
CA SER A 82 18.52 4.11 5.63
C SER A 82 19.74 3.83 6.52
N SER A 83 20.86 3.60 5.89
CA SER A 83 22.19 3.55 6.55
C SER A 83 22.83 4.93 6.75
N LEU A 84 22.23 5.99 6.18
CA LEU A 84 22.73 7.37 6.30
C LEU A 84 22.29 8.06 7.59
N LEU A 85 21.40 7.45 8.37
CA LEU A 85 20.89 7.97 9.62
C LEU A 85 21.32 7.10 10.79
N ASP A 86 21.70 7.73 11.90
CA ASP A 86 21.92 7.03 13.16
C ASP A 86 20.61 6.39 13.64
N PRO A 87 20.67 5.17 14.22
CA PRO A 87 19.47 4.48 14.71
C PRO A 87 18.59 5.32 15.64
N GLY A 88 19.20 6.13 16.50
CA GLY A 88 18.49 7.02 17.44
C GLY A 88 17.76 8.18 16.76
N GLN A 89 18.14 8.57 15.55
CA GLN A 89 17.52 9.67 14.79
C GLN A 89 16.40 9.20 13.86
N LYS A 90 16.40 7.92 13.47
CA LYS A 90 15.44 7.39 12.47
C LYS A 90 14.00 7.64 12.83
N SER A 91 13.62 7.44 14.09
CA SER A 91 12.24 7.63 14.54
C SER A 91 11.78 9.08 14.42
N SER A 92 12.58 10.03 14.91
CA SER A 92 12.24 11.46 14.85
C SER A 92 12.22 12.01 13.43
N VAL A 93 13.17 11.60 12.59
CA VAL A 93 13.21 11.99 11.17
C VAL A 93 12.00 11.42 10.43
N SER A 94 11.66 10.16 10.66
CA SER A 94 10.51 9.49 10.08
C SER A 94 9.19 10.17 10.49
N ASP A 95 9.04 10.54 11.78
CA ASP A 95 7.85 11.24 12.25
C ASP A 95 7.72 12.65 11.66
N ASN A 96 8.83 13.37 11.50
CA ASN A 96 8.83 14.68 10.83
C ASN A 96 8.30 14.59 9.39
N PHE A 97 8.71 13.58 8.61
CA PHE A 97 8.16 13.37 7.27
C PHE A 97 6.69 12.99 7.30
N TYR A 98 6.27 12.17 8.25
CA TYR A 98 4.86 11.86 8.44
C TYR A 98 4.02 13.09 8.75
N GLN A 99 4.49 14.00 9.63
CA GLN A 99 3.78 15.25 9.91
C GLN A 99 3.69 16.14 8.66
N ARG A 100 4.77 16.22 7.88
CA ARG A 100 4.76 16.94 6.59
C ARG A 100 3.78 16.33 5.59
N SER A 101 3.68 14.99 5.52
CA SER A 101 2.72 14.34 4.63
C SER A 101 1.29 14.75 4.96
N ARG A 102 0.95 14.86 6.24
CA ARG A 102 -0.38 15.30 6.68
C ARG A 102 -0.67 16.76 6.34
N GLN A 103 0.35 17.61 6.32
CA GLN A 103 0.23 19.03 5.95
C GLN A 103 0.20 19.23 4.42
N ALA A 104 0.81 18.33 3.66
CA ALA A 104 0.90 18.42 2.22
C ALA A 104 -0.43 18.14 1.50
N TYR A 105 -1.41 17.53 2.18
CA TYR A 105 -2.76 17.33 1.65
C TYR A 105 -3.78 18.15 2.45
N PRO A 106 -4.04 19.40 2.06
CA PRO A 106 -4.91 20.32 2.80
C PRO A 106 -6.40 20.12 2.51
N PHE A 107 -6.77 19.29 1.55
CA PHE A 107 -8.15 19.04 1.14
C PHE A 107 -8.89 18.14 2.13
N ASP A 108 -10.22 18.27 2.17
CA ASP A 108 -11.01 17.31 2.94
C ASP A 108 -10.97 15.95 2.23
N ILE A 109 -10.47 14.96 2.98
CA ILE A 109 -10.33 13.60 2.48
C ILE A 109 -11.69 12.98 2.11
N LEU A 110 -12.78 13.47 2.69
CA LEU A 110 -14.13 12.94 2.44
C LEU A 110 -14.78 13.52 1.19
N ASP A 111 -14.29 14.66 0.69
CA ASP A 111 -14.87 15.34 -0.47
C ASP A 111 -14.40 14.76 -1.81
N SER A 112 -13.28 14.02 -1.82
CA SER A 112 -12.70 13.49 -3.06
C SER A 112 -12.33 12.00 -2.93
N THR A 113 -12.44 11.29 -4.04
CA THR A 113 -12.04 9.88 -4.11
C THR A 113 -11.21 9.65 -5.37
N SER A 114 -9.94 9.35 -5.20
CA SER A 114 -9.01 9.06 -6.29
C SER A 114 -8.08 7.89 -5.95
N ILE A 115 -7.48 7.27 -6.97
CA ILE A 115 -6.48 6.21 -6.79
C ILE A 115 -5.28 6.75 -6.00
N SER A 116 -4.83 7.97 -6.30
CA SER A 116 -3.71 8.62 -5.61
C SER A 116 -3.99 8.80 -4.11
N LEU A 117 -5.23 9.14 -3.75
CA LEU A 117 -5.64 9.26 -2.35
C LEU A 117 -5.67 7.91 -1.64
N VAL A 118 -6.16 6.85 -2.31
CA VAL A 118 -6.11 5.48 -1.76
C VAL A 118 -4.66 5.04 -1.54
N GLN A 119 -3.77 5.26 -2.50
CA GLN A 119 -2.34 4.95 -2.37
C GLN A 119 -1.69 5.68 -1.20
N MET A 120 -1.97 6.97 -1.05
CA MET A 120 -1.51 7.80 0.06
C MET A 120 -1.97 7.22 1.42
N LEU A 121 -3.25 6.91 1.57
CA LEU A 121 -3.82 6.37 2.81
C LEU A 121 -3.27 4.97 3.16
N LEU A 122 -3.04 4.11 2.16
CA LEU A 122 -2.41 2.80 2.37
C LEU A 122 -0.97 2.96 2.86
N LEU A 123 -0.16 3.84 2.26
CA LEU A 123 1.20 4.12 2.72
C LEU A 123 1.22 4.78 4.10
N MET A 124 0.23 5.62 4.41
CA MET A 124 0.04 6.15 5.75
C MET A 124 -0.23 5.04 6.77
N ALA A 125 -1.08 4.06 6.44
CA ALA A 125 -1.32 2.90 7.28
C ALA A 125 -0.05 2.05 7.47
N VAL A 126 0.72 1.81 6.40
CA VAL A 126 2.02 1.11 6.45
C VAL A 126 3.00 1.83 7.38
N TYR A 127 3.11 3.16 7.31
CA TYR A 127 3.92 3.92 8.25
C TYR A 127 3.43 3.75 9.69
N LEU A 128 2.13 3.90 9.91
CA LEU A 128 1.52 3.89 11.25
C LEU A 128 1.60 2.53 11.94
N GLN A 129 1.70 1.41 11.19
CA GLN A 129 1.94 0.07 11.76
C GLN A 129 3.21 -0.01 12.63
N SER A 130 4.21 0.80 12.30
CA SER A 130 5.49 0.84 13.01
C SER A 130 5.53 1.89 14.13
N THR A 131 4.37 2.37 14.56
CA THR A 131 4.19 3.40 15.58
C THR A 131 3.22 2.97 16.67
N GLU A 132 3.10 3.77 17.72
CA GLU A 132 2.14 3.55 18.81
C GLU A 132 0.69 3.93 18.44
N TYR A 133 0.45 4.47 17.24
CA TYR A 133 -0.85 5.02 16.83
C TYR A 133 -1.78 3.97 16.21
N ALA A 134 -2.06 2.88 16.92
CA ALA A 134 -2.89 1.76 16.45
C ALA A 134 -4.26 2.21 15.87
N SER A 135 -4.95 3.14 16.56
CA SER A 135 -6.26 3.64 16.09
C SER A 135 -6.14 4.46 14.82
N ARG A 136 -5.06 5.24 14.64
CA ARG A 136 -4.83 5.99 13.39
C ARG A 136 -4.52 5.05 12.23
N CYS A 137 -3.73 4.00 12.48
CA CYS A 137 -3.43 2.96 11.52
C CYS A 137 -4.71 2.28 11.02
N TRP A 138 -5.56 1.82 11.95
CA TRP A 138 -6.84 1.20 11.65
C TRP A 138 -7.77 2.12 10.84
N ASN A 139 -7.90 3.38 11.26
CA ASN A 139 -8.77 4.34 10.58
C ASN A 139 -8.26 4.68 9.18
N SER A 140 -6.94 4.84 8.99
CA SER A 140 -6.35 5.11 7.68
C SER A 140 -6.57 3.96 6.71
N ALA A 141 -6.34 2.72 7.15
CA ALA A 141 -6.61 1.54 6.33
C ALA A 141 -8.11 1.39 6.01
N GLY A 142 -8.99 1.58 7.00
CA GLY A 142 -10.44 1.50 6.82
C GLY A 142 -10.95 2.54 5.82
N LEU A 143 -10.44 3.76 5.86
CA LEU A 143 -10.79 4.81 4.91
C LEU A 143 -10.28 4.48 3.50
N ALA A 144 -9.05 4.00 3.37
CA ALA A 144 -8.49 3.55 2.09
C ALA A 144 -9.33 2.43 1.46
N ILE A 145 -9.76 1.44 2.26
CA ILE A 145 -10.62 0.34 1.80
C ILE A 145 -11.97 0.87 1.30
N ARG A 146 -12.62 1.76 2.05
CA ARG A 146 -13.89 2.37 1.65
C ARG A 146 -13.78 3.13 0.34
N MET A 147 -12.73 3.93 0.18
CA MET A 147 -12.47 4.66 -1.07
C MET A 147 -12.14 3.72 -2.23
N ALA A 148 -11.36 2.67 -1.99
CA ALA A 148 -11.08 1.65 -2.99
C ALA A 148 -12.36 0.95 -3.47
N GLN A 149 -13.29 0.66 -2.56
CA GLN A 149 -14.62 0.12 -2.90
C GLN A 149 -15.46 1.12 -3.72
N SER A 150 -15.46 2.40 -3.35
CA SER A 150 -16.15 3.46 -4.11
C SER A 150 -15.63 3.59 -5.54
N LEU A 151 -14.31 3.42 -5.74
CA LEU A 151 -13.68 3.39 -7.06
C LEU A 151 -13.89 2.07 -7.83
N GLY A 152 -14.57 1.08 -7.22
CA GLY A 152 -14.82 -0.22 -7.81
C GLY A 152 -13.54 -1.08 -7.96
N LEU A 153 -12.53 -0.91 -7.08
CA LEU A 153 -11.30 -1.72 -7.11
C LEU A 153 -11.56 -3.17 -6.67
N HIS A 154 -12.64 -3.41 -5.94
CA HIS A 154 -13.09 -4.72 -5.46
C HIS A 154 -13.74 -5.59 -6.55
N VAL A 155 -13.87 -5.05 -7.77
CA VAL A 155 -14.43 -5.75 -8.94
C VAL A 155 -13.38 -5.76 -10.05
N ASP A 156 -13.10 -6.95 -10.61
CA ASP A 156 -12.18 -7.03 -11.73
C ASP A 156 -12.73 -6.33 -12.97
N GLN A 157 -11.90 -5.53 -13.61
CA GLN A 157 -12.29 -4.71 -14.76
C GLN A 157 -11.63 -5.20 -16.07
N ILE A 158 -11.21 -6.48 -16.12
CA ILE A 158 -10.74 -7.07 -17.37
C ILE A 158 -11.83 -6.93 -18.44
N GLY A 159 -11.39 -6.49 -19.61
CA GLY A 159 -12.27 -6.36 -20.79
C GLY A 159 -13.13 -5.10 -20.84
N ARG A 160 -13.04 -4.19 -19.87
CA ARG A 160 -13.60 -2.83 -20.07
C ARG A 160 -12.78 -2.11 -21.14
N LYS A 161 -13.49 -1.64 -22.20
CA LYS A 161 -12.86 -0.88 -23.27
C LYS A 161 -12.14 0.34 -22.70
N GLY A 162 -10.84 0.45 -22.99
CA GLY A 162 -10.00 1.59 -22.65
C GLY A 162 -9.05 1.40 -21.47
N ASN A 163 -9.16 0.33 -20.68
CA ASN A 163 -8.19 0.08 -19.59
C ASN A 163 -6.88 -0.47 -20.14
N THR A 164 -5.78 0.15 -19.78
CA THR A 164 -4.43 -0.33 -20.09
C THR A 164 -4.03 -1.47 -19.16
N GLN A 165 -3.03 -2.28 -19.55
CA GLN A 165 -2.49 -3.33 -18.69
C GLN A 165 -1.96 -2.75 -17.37
N LEU A 166 -1.30 -1.60 -17.42
CA LEU A 166 -0.81 -0.88 -16.24
C LEU A 166 -1.95 -0.57 -15.27
N GLU A 167 -3.03 0.04 -15.75
CA GLU A 167 -4.19 0.36 -14.91
C GLU A 167 -4.80 -0.88 -14.26
N VAL A 168 -5.01 -1.94 -15.02
CA VAL A 168 -5.57 -3.20 -14.50
C VAL A 168 -4.66 -3.77 -13.41
N GLN A 169 -3.34 -3.85 -13.65
CA GLN A 169 -2.42 -4.40 -12.66
C GLN A 169 -2.31 -3.52 -11.42
N MET A 170 -2.27 -2.19 -11.57
CA MET A 170 -2.23 -1.28 -10.43
C MET A 170 -3.52 -1.36 -9.58
N ARG A 171 -4.69 -1.45 -10.21
CA ARG A 171 -5.96 -1.65 -9.49
C ARG A 171 -5.96 -2.94 -8.68
N ARG A 172 -5.48 -4.05 -9.26
CA ARG A 172 -5.34 -5.33 -8.56
C ARG A 172 -4.35 -5.26 -7.39
N ARG A 173 -3.17 -4.67 -7.60
CA ARG A 173 -2.16 -4.49 -6.54
C ARG A 173 -2.69 -3.67 -5.37
N ILE A 174 -3.36 -2.56 -5.64
CA ILE A 174 -3.96 -1.70 -4.63
C ILE A 174 -5.05 -2.46 -3.86
N TRP A 175 -5.93 -3.18 -4.56
CA TRP A 175 -6.99 -3.95 -3.90
C TRP A 175 -6.43 -5.08 -3.03
N HIS A 176 -5.49 -5.87 -3.52
CA HIS A 176 -4.85 -6.91 -2.72
C HIS A 176 -4.04 -6.33 -1.55
N THR A 177 -3.46 -5.14 -1.69
CA THR A 177 -2.85 -4.44 -0.54
C THR A 177 -3.90 -4.03 0.49
N CYS A 178 -5.09 -3.61 0.07
CA CYS A 178 -6.20 -3.38 1.00
C CYS A 178 -6.54 -4.66 1.79
N ILE A 179 -6.64 -5.81 1.11
CA ILE A 179 -6.90 -7.10 1.74
C ILE A 179 -5.78 -7.45 2.74
N HIS A 180 -4.52 -7.33 2.34
CA HIS A 180 -3.38 -7.62 3.22
C HIS A 180 -3.40 -6.78 4.50
N LEU A 181 -3.59 -5.46 4.36
CA LEU A 181 -3.66 -4.57 5.51
C LEU A 181 -4.89 -4.85 6.38
N ASP A 182 -6.05 -5.11 5.79
CA ASP A 182 -7.25 -5.46 6.53
C ASP A 182 -7.04 -6.71 7.41
N ARG A 183 -6.50 -7.79 6.83
CA ARG A 183 -6.24 -9.04 7.58
C ARG A 183 -5.14 -8.88 8.62
N LEU A 184 -4.04 -8.23 8.25
CA LEU A 184 -2.91 -8.00 9.15
C LEU A 184 -3.31 -7.15 10.36
N LEU A 185 -4.06 -6.07 10.14
CA LEU A 185 -4.51 -5.20 11.22
C LEU A 185 -5.60 -5.85 12.06
N SER A 186 -6.50 -6.64 11.45
CA SER A 186 -7.51 -7.41 12.18
C SER A 186 -6.86 -8.41 13.13
N MET A 187 -5.87 -9.16 12.68
CA MET A 187 -5.08 -10.07 13.50
C MET A 187 -4.34 -9.34 14.63
N THR A 188 -3.67 -8.23 14.29
CA THR A 188 -2.80 -7.52 15.24
C THR A 188 -3.59 -6.81 16.34
N PHE A 189 -4.74 -6.22 15.97
CA PHE A 189 -5.52 -5.41 16.92
C PHE A 189 -6.74 -6.14 17.50
N GLY A 190 -6.97 -7.40 17.13
CA GLY A 190 -8.15 -8.16 17.56
C GLY A 190 -9.47 -7.54 17.10
N ARG A 191 -9.49 -6.93 15.91
CA ARG A 191 -10.67 -6.25 15.35
C ARG A 191 -11.23 -7.04 14.15
N PRO A 192 -12.55 -6.93 13.87
CA PRO A 192 -13.13 -7.64 12.75
C PRO A 192 -12.61 -7.09 11.41
N SER A 193 -12.43 -7.97 10.43
CA SER A 193 -12.10 -7.57 9.06
C SER A 193 -13.26 -6.81 8.41
N ILE A 194 -12.93 -5.85 7.54
CA ILE A 194 -13.88 -5.01 6.81
C ILE A 194 -14.24 -5.66 5.48
N ILE A 195 -13.25 -6.29 4.82
CA ILE A 195 -13.43 -6.93 3.51
C ILE A 195 -13.95 -8.36 3.74
N GLY A 196 -15.00 -8.77 3.02
CA GLY A 196 -15.54 -10.12 3.09
C GLY A 196 -14.58 -11.21 2.59
N HIS A 197 -14.91 -12.49 2.86
CA HIS A 197 -14.02 -13.63 2.64
C HIS A 197 -13.69 -13.94 1.19
N SER A 198 -14.44 -13.49 0.21
CA SER A 198 -14.17 -13.76 -1.19
C SER A 198 -13.94 -12.48 -1.97
N THR A 199 -12.86 -12.44 -2.73
CA THR A 199 -12.65 -11.41 -3.74
C THR A 199 -12.79 -12.02 -5.13
N SER A 200 -13.49 -11.33 -6.03
CA SER A 200 -13.55 -11.70 -7.44
C SER A 200 -12.36 -11.15 -8.24
N VAL A 201 -11.50 -10.36 -7.58
CA VAL A 201 -10.35 -9.72 -8.22
C VAL A 201 -9.20 -10.72 -8.28
N PRO A 202 -8.71 -11.09 -9.47
CA PRO A 202 -7.57 -11.98 -9.62
C PRO A 202 -6.32 -11.45 -8.94
N ILE A 203 -5.44 -12.37 -8.52
CA ILE A 203 -4.11 -12.02 -8.02
C ILE A 203 -3.35 -11.24 -9.11
N PRO A 204 -2.61 -10.18 -8.76
CA PRO A 204 -1.79 -9.43 -9.71
C PRO A 204 -0.79 -10.32 -10.43
N SER A 205 -0.54 -10.05 -11.70
CA SER A 205 0.48 -10.75 -12.47
C SER A 205 1.88 -10.47 -11.91
N MET A 206 2.78 -11.45 -11.99
CA MET A 206 4.21 -11.30 -11.64
C MET A 206 4.96 -10.55 -12.76
N VAL A 207 4.51 -9.34 -13.08
CA VAL A 207 5.13 -8.44 -14.06
C VAL A 207 5.61 -7.21 -13.33
N ASP A 208 6.92 -6.98 -13.35
CA ASP A 208 7.53 -5.83 -12.68
C ASP A 208 7.21 -4.52 -13.39
N ASP A 209 7.33 -3.42 -12.67
CA ASP A 209 6.95 -2.09 -13.12
C ASP A 209 7.66 -1.64 -14.39
N GLU A 210 8.91 -2.09 -14.59
CA GLU A 210 9.71 -1.77 -15.77
C GLU A 210 9.11 -2.34 -17.07
N TYR A 211 8.30 -3.41 -16.95
CA TYR A 211 7.62 -4.06 -18.08
C TYR A 211 6.17 -3.63 -18.24
N LEU A 212 5.62 -2.84 -17.32
CA LEU A 212 4.26 -2.31 -17.41
C LEU A 212 4.26 -0.93 -18.08
N SER A 213 3.42 -0.76 -19.10
CA SER A 213 3.26 0.54 -19.76
C SER A 213 1.82 0.78 -20.19
N ASP A 214 1.48 2.04 -20.46
CA ASP A 214 0.17 2.45 -20.97
C ASP A 214 -0.03 2.10 -22.45
N ARG A 215 1.04 1.75 -23.17
CA ARG A 215 1.05 1.72 -24.64
C ARG A 215 1.11 0.32 -25.23
N ILE A 216 1.69 -0.64 -24.51
CA ILE A 216 2.02 -1.97 -25.04
C ILE A 216 1.68 -3.00 -23.99
N GLU A 217 1.01 -4.09 -24.40
CA GLU A 217 0.87 -5.27 -23.56
C GLU A 217 2.25 -5.91 -23.39
N ALA A 218 2.80 -5.77 -22.19
CA ALA A 218 4.16 -6.20 -21.89
C ALA A 218 4.18 -7.55 -21.19
N THR A 219 5.19 -8.35 -21.51
CA THR A 219 5.50 -9.59 -20.83
C THR A 219 6.89 -9.52 -20.26
N GLN A 220 7.03 -9.98 -19.00
CA GLN A 220 8.35 -10.10 -18.38
C GLN A 220 9.10 -11.31 -18.97
N PRO A 221 10.39 -11.19 -19.31
CA PRO A 221 11.22 -12.32 -19.71
C PRO A 221 11.21 -13.42 -18.64
N LYS A 222 11.14 -14.69 -19.06
CA LYS A 222 11.05 -15.84 -18.14
C LYS A 222 12.28 -15.99 -17.23
N GLU A 223 13.41 -15.49 -17.67
CA GLU A 223 14.69 -15.51 -16.93
C GLU A 223 14.78 -14.41 -15.86
N ALA A 224 13.94 -13.39 -15.93
CA ALA A 224 13.88 -12.31 -14.95
C ALA A 224 12.93 -12.68 -13.81
N LEU A 225 13.49 -12.89 -12.61
CA LEU A 225 12.67 -13.13 -11.42
C LEU A 225 11.91 -11.85 -11.06
N SER A 226 10.59 -11.96 -10.90
CA SER A 226 9.76 -10.82 -10.51
C SER A 226 9.96 -10.46 -9.04
N ARG A 227 10.11 -9.17 -8.78
CA ARG A 227 10.14 -8.60 -7.41
C ARG A 227 8.79 -8.69 -6.71
N LEU A 228 7.70 -8.92 -7.46
CA LEU A 228 6.36 -9.10 -6.92
C LEU A 228 6.09 -10.52 -6.42
N GLY A 229 7.03 -11.45 -6.56
CA GLY A 229 6.87 -12.83 -6.14
C GLY A 229 6.44 -12.97 -4.69
N LEU A 230 7.05 -12.21 -3.77
CA LEU A 230 6.68 -12.20 -2.36
C LEU A 230 5.25 -11.70 -2.15
N PHE A 231 4.85 -10.61 -2.81
CA PHE A 231 3.51 -10.05 -2.70
C PHE A 231 2.45 -11.01 -3.25
N THR A 232 2.66 -11.56 -4.44
CA THR A 232 1.71 -12.49 -5.07
C THR A 232 1.56 -13.79 -4.29
N SER A 233 2.68 -14.34 -3.77
CA SER A 233 2.64 -15.51 -2.91
C SER A 233 1.90 -15.23 -1.60
N SER A 234 2.12 -14.06 -0.99
CA SER A 234 1.45 -13.68 0.24
C SER A 234 -0.08 -13.56 0.09
N CYS A 235 -0.62 -13.32 -1.11
CA CYS A 235 -2.07 -13.31 -1.33
C CYS A 235 -2.73 -14.63 -0.87
N GLY A 236 -2.15 -15.78 -1.25
CA GLY A 236 -2.66 -17.08 -0.78
C GLY A 236 -2.53 -17.29 0.73
N LEU A 237 -1.46 -16.75 1.34
CA LEU A 237 -1.30 -16.80 2.78
C LEU A 237 -2.36 -15.97 3.52
N PHE A 238 -2.70 -14.79 2.99
CA PHE A 238 -3.74 -13.94 3.55
C PHE A 238 -5.15 -14.49 3.36
N GLU A 239 -5.41 -15.34 2.36
CA GLU A 239 -6.65 -16.11 2.25
C GLU A 239 -6.78 -17.14 3.39
N ILE A 240 -5.69 -17.88 3.69
CA ILE A 240 -5.66 -18.80 4.83
C ILE A 240 -5.87 -18.05 6.15
N LEU A 241 -5.20 -16.89 6.32
CA LEU A 241 -5.35 -16.05 7.50
C LEU A 241 -6.80 -15.58 7.69
N ASP A 242 -7.47 -15.20 6.61
CA ASP A 242 -8.87 -14.76 6.64
C ASP A 242 -9.80 -15.85 7.18
N GLU A 243 -9.66 -17.09 6.68
CA GLU A 243 -10.42 -18.24 7.15
C GLU A 243 -10.14 -18.55 8.63
N ILE A 244 -8.87 -18.41 9.07
CA ILE A 244 -8.48 -18.57 10.46
C ILE A 244 -9.13 -17.49 11.33
N LEU A 245 -9.10 -16.22 10.92
CA LEU A 245 -9.73 -15.13 11.66
C LEU A 245 -11.23 -15.33 11.79
N ASP A 246 -11.89 -15.76 10.71
CA ASP A 246 -13.33 -16.04 10.73
C ASP A 246 -13.66 -17.23 11.65
N LEU A 247 -12.88 -18.29 11.61
CA LEU A 247 -13.13 -19.49 12.38
C LEU A 247 -12.90 -19.30 13.86
N PHE A 248 -11.81 -18.64 14.26
CA PHE A 248 -11.35 -18.58 15.65
C PHE A 248 -11.74 -17.31 16.39
N TYR A 249 -11.93 -16.19 15.69
CA TYR A 249 -12.15 -14.87 16.29
C TYR A 249 -13.58 -14.36 16.13
N ARG A 250 -14.43 -15.03 15.34
CA ARG A 250 -15.85 -14.72 15.30
C ARG A 250 -16.50 -15.23 16.60
N ASP A 251 -17.19 -14.36 17.31
CA ASP A 251 -17.87 -14.68 18.57
C ASP A 251 -18.92 -15.77 18.33
N ARG A 252 -18.63 -17.00 18.75
CA ARG A 252 -19.51 -18.15 18.70
C ARG A 252 -20.01 -18.37 20.11
N GLY A 253 -21.16 -17.77 20.46
CA GLY A 253 -21.83 -18.01 21.74
C GLY A 253 -22.17 -19.50 21.95
N GLY A 254 -21.24 -20.30 22.47
CA GLY A 254 -21.42 -21.75 22.68
C GLY A 254 -20.53 -22.34 23.77
N ASN A 255 -20.86 -23.55 24.21
CA ASN A 255 -20.16 -24.29 25.27
C ASN A 255 -18.76 -24.76 24.87
N SER A 256 -17.75 -24.39 25.64
CA SER A 256 -16.31 -24.53 25.40
C SER A 256 -15.79 -25.93 25.00
N ALA A 257 -16.35 -27.02 25.54
CA ALA A 257 -15.82 -28.36 25.30
C ALA A 257 -16.23 -28.96 23.93
N THR A 258 -17.42 -28.70 23.46
CA THR A 258 -17.91 -29.17 22.14
C THR A 258 -17.22 -28.42 21.02
N GLN A 259 -16.96 -27.14 21.22
CA GLN A 259 -16.23 -26.28 20.28
C GLN A 259 -14.78 -26.75 20.06
N ALA A 260 -14.08 -27.18 21.11
CA ALA A 260 -12.70 -27.64 20.98
C ALA A 260 -12.58 -28.88 20.07
N ALA A 261 -13.53 -29.84 20.18
CA ALA A 261 -13.54 -31.04 19.32
C ALA A 261 -13.85 -30.69 17.84
N GLU A 262 -14.73 -29.72 17.59
CA GLU A 262 -15.09 -29.26 16.24
C GLU A 262 -13.96 -28.53 15.55
N LEU A 263 -13.02 -27.90 16.28
CA LEU A 263 -11.90 -27.16 15.75
C LEU A 263 -10.71 -28.01 15.29
N VAL A 264 -10.62 -29.30 15.75
CA VAL A 264 -9.47 -30.16 15.41
C VAL A 264 -9.32 -30.38 13.92
N ALA A 265 -10.40 -30.70 13.21
CA ALA A 265 -10.36 -30.95 11.78
C ALA A 265 -9.99 -29.70 10.95
N PRO A 266 -10.56 -28.52 11.21
CA PRO A 266 -10.11 -27.26 10.61
C PRO A 266 -8.64 -26.95 10.86
N VAL A 267 -8.14 -27.09 12.09
CA VAL A 267 -6.72 -26.86 12.43
C VAL A 267 -5.81 -27.76 11.62
N LEU A 268 -6.12 -29.05 11.53
CA LEU A 268 -5.33 -29.98 10.71
C LEU A 268 -5.37 -29.64 9.21
N ASN A 269 -6.50 -29.12 8.73
CA ASN A 269 -6.60 -28.65 7.34
C ASN A 269 -5.74 -27.41 7.10
N PHE A 270 -5.78 -26.42 7.98
CA PHE A 270 -4.92 -25.23 7.88
C PHE A 270 -3.44 -25.60 7.93
N ASN A 271 -3.05 -26.50 8.85
CA ASN A 271 -1.67 -26.95 8.93
C ASN A 271 -1.19 -27.56 7.59
N ARG A 272 -1.99 -28.46 6.99
CA ARG A 272 -1.65 -29.05 5.69
C ARG A 272 -1.54 -28.00 4.56
N ARG A 273 -2.38 -26.96 4.60
CA ARG A 273 -2.35 -25.89 3.58
C ARG A 273 -1.12 -25.01 3.77
N LEU A 274 -0.73 -24.72 5.03
CA LEU A 274 0.49 -23.99 5.34
C LEU A 274 1.76 -24.77 4.98
N ASP A 275 1.77 -26.09 5.23
CA ASP A 275 2.88 -26.95 4.82
C ASP A 275 3.09 -26.91 3.29
N LYS A 276 2.01 -27.03 2.51
CA LYS A 276 2.06 -26.91 1.04
C LYS A 276 2.45 -25.51 0.54
N PHE A 277 2.21 -24.49 1.35
CA PHE A 277 2.60 -23.13 0.99
C PHE A 277 4.11 -22.89 1.21
N ALA A 278 4.74 -23.66 2.11
CA ALA A 278 6.16 -23.59 2.42
C ALA A 278 7.03 -24.39 1.41
N GLU A 279 6.45 -25.33 0.62
CA GLU A 279 7.08 -26.08 -0.47
C GLU A 279 7.17 -25.26 -1.78
#